data_24e653144476b052b44c7c259475d3d1
#
_entry.id   24e653144476b052b44c7c259475d3d1
#
_cell.length_a   1.000
_cell.length_b   1.000
_cell.length_c   1.000
_cell.angle_alpha   90.00
_cell.angle_beta   90.00
_cell.angle_gamma   90.00
#
_symmetry.space_group_name_H-M   'P 1'
#
loop_
_entity.id
_entity.type
_entity.pdbx_description
1 polymer ?
#
loop_
_entity_poly.entity_id
_entity_poly.type
_entity_poly.pdbx_seq_one_letter_code
_entity_poly.pdbx_strand_id
1 'polypeptide(L)'
;GFAFGLSLVIQPLISFVPTVHCNYRMFELYNEREEVIDRWFGGGTDLTPYYLFEEDARHFHQTYKDACDKFDPGFYPKFKEVCDNYFVNFHRNNERRGIGGIFYDYQRPDETKGVNFWVAFAKACGDAFIPAYVPTVEKRKSMSYSPQNKHWQEIRRGRYVEFNLV
;
A
#
# COMPACT_ATOMS: atom_id res chain seq x y z
N GLY A 1 24.75 -7.35 -0.64
CA GLY A 1 23.55 -6.69 -0.12
C GLY A 1 22.57 -7.68 0.48
N PHE A 2 21.69 -7.19 1.35
CA PHE A 2 20.64 -7.98 1.98
C PHE A 2 19.30 -7.27 1.77
N ALA A 3 18.24 -8.03 1.49
CA ALA A 3 16.88 -7.52 1.38
C ALA A 3 15.95 -8.43 2.17
N PHE A 4 15.10 -7.83 2.98
CA PHE A 4 14.07 -8.52 3.75
C PHE A 4 12.75 -7.79 3.59
N GLY A 5 11.67 -8.53 3.35
CA GLY A 5 10.36 -7.91 3.23
C GLY A 5 9.22 -8.91 3.06
N LEU A 6 8.02 -8.38 3.24
CA LEU A 6 6.76 -9.05 2.94
C LEU A 6 6.06 -8.25 1.84
N SER A 7 5.60 -8.93 0.80
CA SER A 7 4.79 -8.32 -0.26
C SER A 7 3.60 -9.21 -0.59
N LEU A 8 2.44 -8.61 -0.74
CA LEU A 8 1.23 -9.32 -1.15
C LEU A 8 0.32 -8.42 -1.99
N VAL A 9 -0.42 -9.07 -2.89
CA VAL A 9 -1.56 -8.49 -3.58
C VAL A 9 -2.73 -9.45 -3.45
N ILE A 10 -3.86 -8.96 -2.97
CA ILE A 10 -5.10 -9.73 -2.92
C ILE A 10 -6.04 -9.18 -3.98
N GLN A 11 -6.44 -10.05 -4.91
CA GLN A 11 -7.39 -9.74 -5.98
C GLN A 11 -8.66 -10.58 -5.80
N PRO A 12 -9.69 -10.03 -5.15
CA PRO A 12 -10.92 -10.76 -4.82
C PRO A 12 -11.70 -11.19 -6.04
N LEU A 13 -12.41 -12.31 -5.94
CA LEU A 13 -13.34 -12.78 -6.97
C LEU A 13 -14.54 -11.85 -7.11
N ILE A 14 -15.04 -11.32 -5.99
CA ILE A 14 -16.25 -10.49 -5.90
C ILE A 14 -15.95 -9.08 -6.40
N SER A 15 -16.78 -8.57 -7.33
CA SER A 15 -16.54 -7.28 -8.00
C SER A 15 -16.62 -6.06 -7.07
N PHE A 16 -17.25 -6.18 -5.91
CA PHE A 16 -17.40 -5.09 -4.95
C PHE A 16 -16.36 -5.10 -3.83
N VAL A 17 -15.53 -6.16 -3.76
CA VAL A 17 -14.39 -6.20 -2.83
C VAL A 17 -13.15 -5.66 -3.56
N PRO A 18 -12.48 -4.64 -3.03
CA PRO A 18 -11.33 -4.01 -3.71
C PRO A 18 -10.11 -4.91 -3.73
N THR A 19 -9.26 -4.70 -4.73
CA THR A 19 -7.85 -5.16 -4.67
C THR A 19 -7.12 -4.39 -3.60
N VAL A 20 -6.25 -5.05 -2.87
CA VAL A 20 -5.33 -4.43 -1.91
C VAL A 20 -3.90 -4.90 -2.18
N HIS A 21 -2.96 -3.99 -2.10
CA HIS A 21 -1.53 -4.25 -2.14
C HIS A 21 -0.90 -3.88 -0.79
N CYS A 22 0.09 -4.64 -0.38
CA CYS A 22 0.88 -4.37 0.81
C CYS A 22 2.33 -4.80 0.55
N ASN A 23 3.27 -3.93 0.91
CA ASN A 23 4.70 -4.23 0.85
C ASN A 23 5.40 -3.49 1.98
N TYR A 24 6.19 -4.20 2.79
CA TYR A 24 7.08 -3.59 3.77
C TYR A 24 8.43 -4.27 3.67
N ARG A 25 9.50 -3.49 3.57
CA ARG A 25 10.83 -3.99 3.24
C ARG A 25 11.94 -3.19 3.90
N MET A 26 13.07 -3.85 4.08
CA MET A 26 14.34 -3.26 4.48
C MET A 26 15.44 -3.74 3.55
N PHE A 27 16.37 -2.85 3.24
CA PHE A 27 17.57 -3.15 2.45
C PHE A 27 18.83 -2.76 3.22
N GLU A 28 19.87 -3.54 3.02
CA GLU A 28 21.22 -3.25 3.50
C GLU A 28 22.24 -3.49 2.40
N LEU A 29 23.19 -2.57 2.29
CA LEU A 29 24.37 -2.72 1.47
C LEU A 29 25.59 -2.91 2.38
N TYR A 30 26.46 -3.80 1.96
CA TYR A 30 27.69 -4.13 2.68
C TYR A 30 28.92 -3.82 1.83
N ASN A 31 30.00 -3.41 2.47
CA ASN A 31 31.33 -3.33 1.85
C ASN A 31 32.00 -4.71 1.78
N GLU A 32 33.23 -4.76 1.31
CA GLU A 32 34.05 -5.99 1.20
C GLU A 32 34.39 -6.62 2.57
N ARG A 33 34.25 -5.85 3.66
CA ARG A 33 34.47 -6.30 5.04
C ARG A 33 33.19 -6.73 5.75
N GLU A 34 32.09 -6.89 5.01
CA GLU A 34 30.78 -7.23 5.56
C GLU A 34 30.21 -6.17 6.53
N GLU A 35 30.70 -4.92 6.47
CA GLU A 35 30.15 -3.82 7.26
C GLU A 35 29.01 -3.16 6.51
N VAL A 36 27.90 -2.83 7.20
CA VAL A 36 26.77 -2.12 6.60
C VAL A 36 27.18 -0.70 6.23
N ILE A 37 27.14 -0.36 4.93
CA ILE A 37 27.47 0.97 4.41
C ILE A 37 26.24 1.80 4.06
N ASP A 38 25.09 1.19 3.82
CA ASP A 38 23.80 1.86 3.65
C ASP A 38 22.68 0.95 4.10
N ARG A 39 21.62 1.55 4.65
CA ARG A 39 20.40 0.85 5.06
C ARG A 39 19.21 1.77 4.87
N TRP A 40 18.13 1.22 4.31
CA TRP A 40 16.89 1.98 4.18
C TRP A 40 15.67 1.10 4.30
N PHE A 41 14.55 1.73 4.65
CA PHE A 41 13.24 1.13 4.74
C PHE A 41 12.34 1.65 3.64
N GLY A 42 11.47 0.78 3.14
CA GLY A 42 10.41 1.10 2.20
C GLY A 42 9.17 0.31 2.52
N GLY A 43 8.05 0.79 2.03
CA GLY A 43 6.81 0.07 2.18
C GLY A 43 5.59 0.88 1.78
N GLY A 44 4.46 0.25 1.91
CA GLY A 44 3.18 0.88 1.66
C GLY A 44 2.05 -0.12 1.63
N THR A 45 0.86 0.41 1.71
CA THR A 45 -0.39 -0.32 1.49
C THR A 45 -1.35 0.60 0.79
N ASP A 46 -1.94 0.14 -0.31
CA ASP A 46 -2.88 0.89 -1.12
C ASP A 46 -4.07 0.06 -1.54
N LEU A 47 -5.20 0.73 -1.76
CA LEU A 47 -6.47 0.12 -2.11
C LEU A 47 -6.88 0.49 -3.53
N THR A 48 -7.29 -0.52 -4.31
CA THR A 48 -7.77 -0.35 -5.69
C THR A 48 -9.19 -0.91 -5.81
N PRO A 49 -10.22 -0.12 -5.48
CA PRO A 49 -11.60 -0.53 -5.68
C PRO A 49 -11.99 -0.50 -7.16
N TYR A 50 -12.81 -1.45 -7.57
CA TYR A 50 -13.47 -1.46 -8.88
C TYR A 50 -14.71 -0.57 -8.86
N TYR A 51 -15.40 -0.56 -7.72
CA TYR A 51 -16.52 0.31 -7.39
C TYR A 51 -16.20 1.05 -6.10
N LEU A 52 -16.29 2.35 -6.13
CA LEU A 52 -15.97 3.19 -4.98
C LEU A 52 -17.14 3.23 -4.00
N PHE A 53 -16.90 2.82 -2.77
CA PHE A 53 -17.75 3.06 -1.61
C PHE A 53 -17.00 4.03 -0.70
N GLU A 54 -17.54 5.22 -0.53
CA GLU A 54 -16.87 6.31 0.19
C GLU A 54 -16.55 5.94 1.65
N GLU A 55 -17.46 5.22 2.31
CA GLU A 55 -17.24 4.75 3.68
C GLU A 55 -16.06 3.80 3.82
N ASP A 56 -15.85 2.91 2.83
CA ASP A 56 -14.74 1.96 2.82
C ASP A 56 -13.42 2.70 2.59
N ALA A 57 -13.42 3.69 1.67
CA ALA A 57 -12.26 4.54 1.42
C ALA A 57 -11.89 5.34 2.68
N ARG A 58 -12.85 5.96 3.34
CA ARG A 58 -12.62 6.71 4.59
C ARG A 58 -12.06 5.81 5.69
N HIS A 59 -12.65 4.63 5.88
CA HIS A 59 -12.18 3.67 6.88
C HIS A 59 -10.73 3.25 6.62
N PHE A 60 -10.41 2.89 5.38
CA PHE A 60 -9.06 2.47 4.99
C PHE A 60 -8.03 3.57 5.25
N HIS A 61 -8.30 4.79 4.77
CA HIS A 61 -7.41 5.92 4.97
C HIS A 61 -7.27 6.32 6.44
N GLN A 62 -8.37 6.30 7.20
CA GLN A 62 -8.33 6.65 8.63
C GLN A 62 -7.49 5.64 9.42
N THR A 63 -7.63 4.34 9.13
CA THR A 63 -6.85 3.29 9.80
C THR A 63 -5.34 3.48 9.59
N TYR A 64 -4.92 3.80 8.36
CA TYR A 64 -3.51 4.07 8.09
C TYR A 64 -3.03 5.42 8.64
N LYS A 65 -3.91 6.42 8.64
CA LYS A 65 -3.61 7.68 9.32
C LYS A 65 -3.34 7.46 10.80
N ASP A 66 -4.21 6.72 11.48
CA ASP A 66 -4.06 6.42 12.91
C ASP A 66 -2.78 5.61 13.20
N ALA A 67 -2.37 4.73 12.29
CA ALA A 67 -1.11 4.01 12.42
C ALA A 67 0.11 4.93 12.27
N CYS A 68 0.09 5.84 11.30
CA CYS A 68 1.15 6.82 11.06
C CYS A 68 1.27 7.84 12.21
N ASP A 69 0.15 8.36 12.68
CA ASP A 69 0.09 9.41 13.72
C ASP A 69 0.71 8.97 15.06
N LYS A 70 0.80 7.66 15.32
CA LYS A 70 1.50 7.11 16.49
C LYS A 70 3.01 7.37 16.46
N PHE A 71 3.57 7.65 15.29
CA PHE A 71 5.00 7.87 15.08
C PHE A 71 5.31 9.32 14.72
N ASP A 72 4.57 9.87 13.76
CA ASP A 72 4.74 11.25 13.30
C ASP A 72 3.46 11.71 12.57
N PRO A 73 2.78 12.77 13.03
CA PRO A 73 1.57 13.30 12.39
C PRO A 73 1.79 13.74 10.93
N GLY A 74 3.04 14.05 10.55
CA GLY A 74 3.40 14.40 9.17
C GLY A 74 3.55 13.20 8.24
N PHE A 75 3.62 11.96 8.75
CA PHE A 75 3.86 10.78 7.92
C PHE A 75 2.68 10.47 7.00
N TYR A 76 1.46 10.48 7.52
CA TYR A 76 0.31 10.14 6.71
C TYR A 76 0.13 11.08 5.51
N PRO A 77 0.07 12.40 5.66
CA PRO A 77 -0.09 13.30 4.51
C PRO A 77 1.07 13.15 3.53
N LYS A 78 2.32 13.06 4.01
CA LYS A 78 3.51 12.88 3.17
C LYS A 78 3.46 11.57 2.38
N PHE A 79 3.23 10.45 3.05
CA PHE A 79 3.27 9.13 2.41
C PHE A 79 2.03 8.85 1.54
N LYS A 80 0.91 9.50 1.84
CA LYS A 80 -0.26 9.49 0.97
C LYS A 80 0.02 10.24 -0.34
N GLU A 81 0.60 11.41 -0.28
CA GLU A 81 0.98 12.17 -1.48
C GLU A 81 1.97 11.38 -2.36
N VAL A 82 2.98 10.77 -1.74
CA VAL A 82 3.94 9.90 -2.46
C VAL A 82 3.20 8.73 -3.12
N CYS A 83 2.28 8.06 -2.40
CA CYS A 83 1.47 6.97 -2.92
C CYS A 83 0.63 7.40 -4.13
N ASP A 84 -0.06 8.53 -4.03
CA ASP A 84 -0.94 9.07 -5.07
C ASP A 84 -0.18 9.44 -6.36
N ASN A 85 1.08 9.84 -6.24
CA ASN A 85 1.92 10.22 -7.35
C ASN A 85 2.71 9.04 -7.94
N TYR A 86 3.00 8.02 -7.14
CA TYR A 86 3.75 6.84 -7.57
C TYR A 86 2.90 5.85 -8.39
N PHE A 87 1.68 5.55 -7.94
CA PHE A 87 0.82 4.55 -8.57
C PHE A 87 -0.05 5.16 -9.67
N VAL A 88 0.59 5.57 -10.76
CA VAL A 88 -0.02 6.25 -11.93
C VAL A 88 0.31 5.51 -13.21
N ASN A 89 -0.68 5.30 -14.07
CA ASN A 89 -0.49 4.76 -15.42
C ASN A 89 -0.21 5.92 -16.40
N PHE A 90 1.06 6.19 -16.68
CA PHE A 90 1.49 7.30 -17.54
C PHE A 90 0.91 7.22 -18.95
N HIS A 91 0.82 6.01 -19.51
CA HIS A 91 0.26 5.74 -20.85
C HIS A 91 -1.27 5.89 -20.91
N ARG A 92 -1.93 6.12 -19.77
CA ARG A 92 -3.37 6.37 -19.65
C ARG A 92 -3.68 7.75 -19.05
N ASN A 93 -3.04 8.80 -19.58
CA ASN A 93 -3.22 10.18 -19.12
C ASN A 93 -3.04 10.35 -17.60
N ASN A 94 -2.08 9.64 -17.02
CA ASN A 94 -1.81 9.66 -15.59
C ASN A 94 -3.00 9.16 -14.74
N GLU A 95 -3.76 8.18 -15.24
CA GLU A 95 -4.82 7.55 -14.46
C GLU A 95 -4.23 6.92 -13.20
N ARG A 96 -4.76 7.26 -12.04
CA ARG A 96 -4.35 6.64 -10.78
C ARG A 96 -4.80 5.19 -10.72
N ARG A 97 -3.93 4.31 -10.20
CA ARG A 97 -4.20 2.89 -10.03
C ARG A 97 -5.41 2.62 -9.14
N GLY A 98 -5.53 3.35 -8.02
CA GLY A 98 -6.62 3.24 -7.05
C GLY A 98 -6.81 4.53 -6.25
N ILE A 99 -7.35 4.40 -5.06
CA ILE A 99 -7.59 5.52 -4.14
C ILE A 99 -6.35 5.87 -3.31
N GLY A 100 -5.23 5.16 -3.52
CA GLY A 100 -4.01 5.31 -2.74
C GLY A 100 -4.08 4.62 -1.38
N GLY A 101 -3.32 5.15 -0.48
CA GLY A 101 -3.05 4.65 0.86
C GLY A 101 -1.80 5.34 1.37
N ILE A 102 -0.78 4.59 1.75
CA ILE A 102 0.54 5.10 2.07
C ILE A 102 1.60 4.41 1.21
N PHE A 103 2.63 5.17 0.82
CA PHE A 103 3.84 4.64 0.19
C PHE A 103 5.05 5.48 0.61
N TYR A 104 6.11 4.80 1.00
CA TYR A 104 7.40 5.41 1.35
C TYR A 104 8.54 4.53 0.86
N ASP A 105 9.66 5.16 0.49
CA ASP A 105 10.88 4.46 0.15
C ASP A 105 12.10 5.30 0.58
N TYR A 106 13.26 4.66 0.59
CA TYR A 106 14.53 5.27 0.96
C TYR A 106 14.54 5.99 2.31
N GLN A 107 13.74 5.50 3.29
CA GLN A 107 13.78 6.03 4.63
C GLN A 107 15.02 5.51 5.35
N ARG A 108 16.03 6.37 5.46
CA ARG A 108 17.29 6.02 6.12
C ARG A 108 17.22 6.36 7.61
N PRO A 109 17.69 5.43 8.47
CA PRO A 109 17.83 5.74 9.89
C PRO A 109 18.78 6.91 10.12
N ASP A 110 18.43 7.77 11.07
CA ASP A 110 19.24 8.89 11.53
C ASP A 110 19.29 8.93 13.07
N GLU A 111 19.85 10.00 13.65
CA GLU A 111 19.97 10.16 15.10
C GLU A 111 18.62 10.26 15.83
N THR A 112 17.57 10.72 15.13
CA THR A 112 16.23 10.94 15.69
C THR A 112 15.30 9.76 15.42
N LYS A 113 15.44 9.13 14.26
CA LYS A 113 14.61 8.01 13.77
C LYS A 113 15.54 6.85 13.39
N GLY A 114 16.03 6.14 14.40
CA GLY A 114 16.94 5.02 14.23
C GLY A 114 16.28 3.77 13.62
N VAL A 115 17.06 2.71 13.47
CA VAL A 115 16.60 1.41 12.90
C VAL A 115 15.35 0.88 13.60
N ASN A 116 15.35 0.87 14.93
CA ASN A 116 14.23 0.36 15.71
C ASN A 116 12.95 1.17 15.50
N PHE A 117 13.07 2.48 15.27
CA PHE A 117 11.92 3.33 14.92
C PHE A 117 11.28 2.88 13.61
N TRP A 118 12.07 2.68 12.56
CA TRP A 118 11.55 2.27 11.25
C TRP A 118 11.01 0.83 11.25
N VAL A 119 11.64 -0.09 12.00
CA VAL A 119 11.10 -1.44 12.21
C VAL A 119 9.74 -1.39 12.91
N ALA A 120 9.63 -0.60 13.98
CA ALA A 120 8.37 -0.44 14.70
C ALA A 120 7.28 0.22 13.83
N PHE A 121 7.65 1.22 13.02
CA PHE A 121 6.75 1.86 12.06
C PHE A 121 6.25 0.88 11.00
N ALA A 122 7.16 0.14 10.36
CA ALA A 122 6.79 -0.88 9.37
C ALA A 122 5.87 -1.95 9.97
N LYS A 123 6.17 -2.40 11.21
CA LYS A 123 5.32 -3.34 11.95
C LYS A 123 3.94 -2.76 12.22
N ALA A 124 3.83 -1.53 12.70
CA ALA A 124 2.55 -0.88 12.99
C ALA A 124 1.69 -0.71 11.72
N CYS A 125 2.31 -0.37 10.59
CA CYS A 125 1.63 -0.32 9.30
C CYS A 125 1.19 -1.72 8.83
N GLY A 126 2.00 -2.75 9.04
CA GLY A 126 1.64 -4.15 8.78
C GLY A 126 0.48 -4.63 9.65
N ASP A 127 0.52 -4.33 10.95
CA ASP A 127 -0.57 -4.66 11.89
C ASP A 127 -1.89 -3.94 11.55
N ALA A 128 -1.82 -2.77 10.91
CA ALA A 128 -2.99 -2.02 10.43
C ALA A 128 -3.67 -2.68 9.22
N PHE A 129 -3.02 -3.60 8.51
CA PHE A 129 -3.56 -4.22 7.29
C PHE A 129 -4.90 -4.93 7.52
N ILE A 130 -4.96 -5.80 8.51
CA ILE A 130 -6.18 -6.57 8.84
C ILE A 130 -7.34 -5.62 9.21
N PRO A 131 -7.20 -4.72 10.19
CA PRO A 131 -8.28 -3.80 10.54
C PRO A 131 -8.65 -2.81 9.42
N ALA A 132 -7.74 -2.48 8.50
CA ALA A 132 -8.04 -1.60 7.37
C ALA A 132 -8.84 -2.32 6.27
N TYR A 133 -8.53 -3.58 5.97
CA TYR A 133 -9.06 -4.28 4.79
C TYR A 133 -10.23 -5.22 5.09
N VAL A 134 -10.12 -6.03 6.16
CA VAL A 134 -11.12 -7.07 6.45
C VAL A 134 -12.54 -6.53 6.66
N PRO A 135 -12.78 -5.39 7.34
CA PRO A 135 -14.13 -4.84 7.46
C PRO A 135 -14.79 -4.52 6.11
N THR A 136 -14.01 -4.05 5.14
CA THR A 136 -14.51 -3.84 3.75
C THR A 136 -14.88 -5.17 3.09
N VAL A 137 -14.03 -6.20 3.24
CA VAL A 137 -14.33 -7.55 2.72
C VAL A 137 -15.63 -8.08 3.32
N GLU A 138 -15.78 -8.01 4.64
CA GLU A 138 -16.96 -8.50 5.35
C GLU A 138 -18.26 -7.82 4.89
N LYS A 139 -18.22 -6.51 4.64
CA LYS A 139 -19.38 -5.77 4.11
C LYS A 139 -19.73 -6.15 2.67
N ARG A 140 -18.75 -6.45 1.83
CA ARG A 140 -18.92 -6.53 0.36
C ARG A 140 -18.94 -7.96 -0.18
N LYS A 141 -18.41 -8.96 0.54
CA LYS A 141 -18.24 -10.34 0.05
C LYS A 141 -19.55 -11.03 -0.34
N SER A 142 -20.67 -10.65 0.26
CA SER A 142 -22.00 -11.26 0.01
C SER A 142 -22.88 -10.43 -0.94
N MET A 143 -22.35 -9.33 -1.50
CA MET A 143 -23.11 -8.51 -2.45
C MET A 143 -23.23 -9.23 -3.79
N SER A 144 -24.46 -9.33 -4.30
CA SER A 144 -24.71 -9.87 -5.64
C SER A 144 -24.18 -8.91 -6.70
N TYR A 145 -23.55 -9.45 -7.73
CA TYR A 145 -23.02 -8.68 -8.86
C TYR A 145 -23.48 -9.27 -10.21
N SER A 146 -23.68 -8.39 -11.18
CA SER A 146 -24.08 -8.74 -12.53
C SER A 146 -22.86 -9.10 -13.42
N PRO A 147 -23.10 -9.70 -14.62
CA PRO A 147 -22.03 -9.88 -15.61
C PRO A 147 -21.35 -8.56 -16.00
N GLN A 148 -22.08 -7.45 -16.04
CA GLN A 148 -21.52 -6.12 -16.31
C GLN A 148 -20.57 -5.66 -15.21
N ASN A 149 -20.90 -5.93 -13.95
CA ASN A 149 -20.00 -5.64 -12.84
C ASN A 149 -18.72 -6.46 -12.94
N LYS A 150 -18.83 -7.73 -13.34
CA LYS A 150 -17.69 -8.61 -13.55
C LYS A 150 -16.80 -8.13 -14.69
N HIS A 151 -17.39 -7.78 -15.81
CA HIS A 151 -16.67 -7.23 -16.96
C HIS A 151 -15.89 -5.96 -16.59
N TRP A 152 -16.51 -5.03 -15.87
CA TRP A 152 -15.81 -3.83 -15.37
C TRP A 152 -14.62 -4.18 -14.45
N GLN A 153 -14.81 -5.12 -13.53
CA GLN A 153 -13.72 -5.62 -12.69
C GLN A 153 -12.54 -6.13 -13.53
N GLU A 154 -12.80 -6.87 -14.58
CA GLU A 154 -11.76 -7.43 -15.46
C GLU A 154 -11.00 -6.34 -16.20
N ILE A 155 -11.70 -5.31 -16.72
CA ILE A 155 -11.06 -4.12 -17.31
C ILE A 155 -10.15 -3.44 -16.28
N ARG A 156 -10.64 -3.20 -15.08
CA ARG A 156 -9.83 -2.55 -14.02
C ARG A 156 -8.64 -3.40 -13.57
N ARG A 157 -8.77 -4.71 -13.58
CA ARG A 157 -7.65 -5.64 -13.33
C ARG A 157 -6.60 -5.57 -14.44
N GLY A 158 -7.00 -5.46 -15.69
CA GLY A 158 -6.08 -5.22 -16.80
C GLY A 158 -5.25 -3.96 -16.57
N ARG A 159 -5.88 -2.85 -16.20
CA ARG A 159 -5.18 -1.59 -15.88
C ARG A 159 -4.26 -1.70 -14.67
N TYR A 160 -4.61 -2.49 -13.67
CA TYR A 160 -3.72 -2.79 -12.55
C TYR A 160 -2.46 -3.54 -13.00
N VAL A 161 -2.60 -4.50 -13.93
CA VAL A 161 -1.48 -5.25 -14.50
C VAL A 161 -0.60 -4.34 -15.36
N GLU A 162 -1.20 -3.45 -16.17
CA GLU A 162 -0.46 -2.48 -16.98
C GLU A 162 0.51 -1.64 -16.15
N PHE A 163 0.12 -1.22 -14.95
CA PHE A 163 1.02 -0.50 -14.03
C PHE A 163 2.31 -1.28 -13.74
N ASN A 164 2.25 -2.61 -13.71
CA ASN A 164 3.41 -3.44 -13.38
C ASN A 164 4.25 -3.86 -14.60
N LEU A 165 3.68 -3.79 -15.81
CA LEU A 165 4.28 -4.39 -17.03
C LEU A 165 4.63 -3.39 -18.13
N VAL A 166 4.14 -2.15 -18.08
CA VAL A 166 4.29 -1.15 -19.14
C VAL A 166 5.16 0.03 -18.73
#